data_24e1e0c05e65718bb89a2385b6c97699
#
_entry.id   24e1e0c05e65718bb89a2385b6c97699
#
_cell.length_a   1.000
_cell.length_b   1.000
_cell.length_c   1.000
_cell.angle_alpha   90.00
_cell.angle_beta   90.00
_cell.angle_gamma   90.00
#
_symmetry.space_group_name_H-M   'P 1'
#
loop_
_entity.id
_entity.type
_entity.pdbx_description
1 polymer ?
#
loop_
_entity_poly.entity_id
_entity_poly.type
_entity_poly.pdbx_seq_one_letter_code
_entity_poly.pdbx_strand_id
1 'polypeptide(L)'
;PVLDEIEKEALRDFVPIIRKEMQSFLKLLLAMQKPMRILEVGTAVGFSAVLMAEYAPKGCHIVTIENYEKRIPIAKANFKRAGKQEQITLLEGDATEILPQLEGQFDMIFMDAAKGQYINFMPQVLRLLKTGGVLVSDNVLQDGDIIESHYIVERRNRTIYKRMREYLYELTHSDELVTAVMPIGDGITVSTKL
;
A
#
# COMPACT_ATOMS: atom_id res chain seq x y z
N PRO A 1 16.88 -8.46 12.05
CA PRO A 1 18.20 -8.33 11.40
C PRO A 1 18.06 -8.13 9.88
N VAL A 2 17.41 -9.07 9.14
CA VAL A 2 17.27 -8.96 7.67
C VAL A 2 16.43 -7.75 7.27
N LEU A 3 15.34 -7.49 7.97
CA LEU A 3 14.48 -6.32 7.70
C LEU A 3 15.24 -5.00 7.89
N ASP A 4 16.10 -4.90 8.93
CA ASP A 4 16.93 -3.73 9.17
C ASP A 4 18.00 -3.54 8.09
N GLU A 5 18.51 -4.64 7.52
CA GLU A 5 19.46 -4.61 6.40
C GLU A 5 18.79 -4.10 5.13
N ILE A 6 17.60 -4.63 4.80
CA ILE A 6 16.81 -4.18 3.64
C ILE A 6 16.49 -2.68 3.77
N GLU A 7 16.11 -2.21 4.96
CA GLU A 7 15.85 -0.80 5.22
C GLU A 7 17.09 0.07 4.98
N LYS A 8 18.24 -0.33 5.54
CA LYS A 8 19.49 0.42 5.36
C LYS A 8 19.93 0.48 3.89
N GLU A 9 19.79 -0.62 3.17
CA GLU A 9 20.11 -0.69 1.75
C GLU A 9 19.18 0.22 0.94
N ALA A 10 17.87 0.17 1.19
CA ALA A 10 16.90 1.01 0.50
C ALA A 10 17.16 2.51 0.75
N LEU A 11 17.46 2.89 2.00
CA LEU A 11 17.79 4.28 2.33
C LEU A 11 19.11 4.74 1.68
N ARG A 12 20.13 3.88 1.68
CA ARG A 12 21.41 4.17 1.01
C ARG A 12 21.23 4.39 -0.50
N ASP A 13 20.38 3.58 -1.12
CA ASP A 13 20.16 3.57 -2.56
C ASP A 13 19.01 4.53 -2.98
N PHE A 14 18.55 5.38 -2.04
CA PHE A 14 17.47 6.37 -2.23
C PHE A 14 16.16 5.75 -2.77
N VAL A 15 15.89 4.50 -2.41
CA VAL A 15 14.60 3.87 -2.72
C VAL A 15 13.58 4.29 -1.66
N PRO A 16 12.45 4.89 -2.05
CA PRO A 16 11.41 5.23 -1.08
C PRO A 16 10.83 3.95 -0.47
N ILE A 17 10.80 3.91 0.85
CA ILE A 17 10.14 2.89 1.65
C ILE A 17 9.27 3.57 2.71
N ILE A 18 8.32 2.83 3.27
CA ILE A 18 7.45 3.34 4.33
C ILE A 18 8.24 3.87 5.53
N ARG A 19 7.85 5.04 6.03
CA ARG A 19 8.48 5.72 7.18
C ARG A 19 8.27 4.94 8.49
N LYS A 20 9.07 5.24 9.51
CA LYS A 20 9.03 4.54 10.82
C LYS A 20 7.66 4.57 11.49
N GLU A 21 6.96 5.69 11.37
CA GLU A 21 5.60 5.86 11.91
C GLU A 21 4.63 4.88 11.23
N MET A 22 4.73 4.75 9.90
CA MET A 22 3.92 3.83 9.13
C MET A 22 4.28 2.37 9.43
N GLN A 23 5.57 2.04 9.61
CA GLN A 23 6.02 0.71 10.04
C GLN A 23 5.37 0.33 11.38
N SER A 24 5.38 1.25 12.35
CA SER A 24 4.79 1.04 13.67
C SER A 24 3.28 0.87 13.59
N PHE A 25 2.62 1.67 12.77
CA PHE A 25 1.18 1.59 12.53
C PHE A 25 0.78 0.26 11.89
N LEU A 26 1.49 -0.18 10.84
CA LEU A 26 1.22 -1.47 10.19
C LEU A 26 1.37 -2.64 11.17
N LYS A 27 2.41 -2.64 12.02
CA LYS A 27 2.59 -3.68 13.05
C LYS A 27 1.39 -3.74 14.01
N LEU A 28 0.92 -2.59 14.47
CA LEU A 28 -0.25 -2.50 15.33
C LEU A 28 -1.50 -3.03 14.60
N LEU A 29 -1.72 -2.58 13.37
CA LEU A 29 -2.88 -2.97 12.58
C LEU A 29 -2.90 -4.48 12.30
N LEU A 30 -1.77 -5.08 11.94
CA LEU A 30 -1.62 -6.52 11.72
C LEU A 30 -1.92 -7.33 13.00
N ALA A 31 -1.46 -6.83 14.16
CA ALA A 31 -1.75 -7.47 15.45
C ALA A 31 -3.24 -7.42 15.82
N MET A 32 -3.93 -6.34 15.46
CA MET A 32 -5.37 -6.15 15.71
C MET A 32 -6.24 -6.94 14.72
N GLN A 33 -5.97 -6.81 13.42
CA GLN A 33 -6.80 -7.36 12.33
C GLN A 33 -6.53 -8.84 12.06
N LYS A 34 -5.30 -9.30 12.32
CA LYS A 34 -4.85 -10.67 12.08
C LYS A 34 -5.20 -11.18 10.67
N PRO A 35 -4.87 -10.45 9.61
CA PRO A 35 -5.26 -10.81 8.25
C PRO A 35 -4.58 -12.10 7.81
N MET A 36 -5.31 -12.95 7.09
CA MET A 36 -4.78 -14.18 6.50
C MET A 36 -4.45 -14.02 5.02
N ARG A 37 -5.04 -13.02 4.35
CA ARG A 37 -4.73 -12.66 2.97
C ARG A 37 -4.56 -11.16 2.85
N ILE A 38 -3.38 -10.75 2.39
CA ILE A 38 -3.04 -9.33 2.18
C ILE A 38 -2.76 -9.10 0.69
N LEU A 39 -3.29 -8.03 0.13
CA LEU A 39 -2.90 -7.49 -1.16
C LEU A 39 -2.11 -6.20 -0.95
N GLU A 40 -0.95 -6.10 -1.57
CA GLU A 40 -0.15 -4.88 -1.62
C GLU A 40 -0.08 -4.38 -3.06
N VAL A 41 -0.35 -3.10 -3.27
CA VAL A 41 -0.18 -2.44 -4.57
C VAL A 41 0.98 -1.46 -4.47
N GLY A 42 2.11 -1.85 -5.08
CA GLY A 42 3.41 -1.16 -4.97
C GLY A 42 4.39 -1.89 -4.05
N THR A 43 5.20 -2.77 -4.65
CA THR A 43 6.19 -3.60 -3.91
C THR A 43 7.49 -2.85 -3.64
N ALA A 44 7.91 -1.98 -4.56
CA ALA A 44 9.24 -1.39 -4.61
C ALA A 44 10.34 -2.47 -4.44
N VAL A 45 11.16 -2.37 -3.40
CA VAL A 45 12.19 -3.38 -3.08
C VAL A 45 11.71 -4.47 -2.12
N GLY A 46 10.40 -4.52 -1.83
CA GLY A 46 9.76 -5.56 -1.01
C GLY A 46 9.85 -5.36 0.49
N PHE A 47 10.25 -4.17 0.96
CA PHE A 47 10.40 -3.90 2.39
C PHE A 47 9.09 -4.05 3.17
N SER A 48 8.02 -3.38 2.71
CA SER A 48 6.69 -3.44 3.34
C SER A 48 6.10 -4.85 3.30
N ALA A 49 6.24 -5.57 2.17
CA ALA A 49 5.80 -6.96 2.06
C ALA A 49 6.52 -7.87 3.08
N VAL A 50 7.84 -7.74 3.22
CA VAL A 50 8.62 -8.50 4.22
C VAL A 50 8.21 -8.13 5.65
N LEU A 51 8.01 -6.83 5.94
CA LEU A 51 7.53 -6.37 7.23
C LEU A 51 6.15 -6.98 7.54
N MET A 52 5.21 -6.91 6.60
CA MET A 52 3.89 -7.50 6.80
C MET A 52 3.98 -9.02 7.00
N ALA A 53 4.81 -9.73 6.25
CA ALA A 53 5.02 -11.17 6.40
C ALA A 53 5.67 -11.57 7.73
N GLU A 54 6.43 -10.67 8.36
CA GLU A 54 7.04 -10.92 9.68
C GLU A 54 6.04 -10.76 10.83
N TYR A 55 5.12 -9.79 10.72
CA TYR A 55 4.20 -9.43 11.81
C TYR A 55 2.77 -9.95 11.62
N ALA A 56 2.41 -10.45 10.43
CA ALA A 56 1.11 -11.07 10.20
C ALA A 56 1.02 -12.46 10.88
N PRO A 57 -0.20 -12.98 11.08
CA PRO A 57 -0.38 -14.32 11.62
C PRO A 57 0.34 -15.39 10.81
N LYS A 58 0.77 -16.46 11.49
CA LYS A 58 1.33 -17.63 10.81
C LYS A 58 0.33 -18.19 9.79
N GLY A 59 0.79 -18.38 8.56
CA GLY A 59 -0.05 -18.85 7.45
C GLY A 59 -0.72 -17.71 6.65
N CYS A 60 -0.51 -16.45 7.03
CA CYS A 60 -0.91 -15.33 6.18
C CYS A 60 -0.16 -15.39 4.84
N HIS A 61 -0.88 -15.14 3.75
CA HIS A 61 -0.31 -15.04 2.40
C HIS A 61 -0.43 -13.62 1.86
N ILE A 62 0.65 -13.10 1.28
CA ILE A 62 0.72 -11.75 0.73
C ILE A 62 0.85 -11.85 -0.77
N VAL A 63 0.00 -11.14 -1.50
CA VAL A 63 0.14 -10.88 -2.94
C VAL A 63 0.57 -9.44 -3.10
N THR A 64 1.66 -9.18 -3.82
CA THR A 64 2.17 -7.83 -4.05
C THR A 64 2.41 -7.60 -5.54
N ILE A 65 2.20 -6.35 -6.02
CA ILE A 65 2.25 -5.98 -7.43
C ILE A 65 3.35 -4.95 -7.66
N GLU A 66 4.20 -5.17 -8.67
CA GLU A 66 5.25 -4.22 -9.08
C GLU A 66 5.42 -4.23 -10.61
N ASN A 67 5.51 -3.04 -11.21
CA ASN A 67 5.75 -2.89 -12.63
C ASN A 67 7.17 -2.39 -12.98
N TYR A 68 7.94 -1.94 -12.01
CA TYR A 68 9.27 -1.40 -12.28
C TYR A 68 10.32 -2.51 -12.35
N GLU A 69 10.67 -2.89 -13.56
CA GLU A 69 11.58 -4.01 -13.87
C GLU A 69 12.88 -4.03 -13.07
N LYS A 70 13.43 -2.85 -12.73
CA LYS A 70 14.70 -2.77 -11.96
C LYS A 70 14.53 -3.12 -10.48
N ARG A 71 13.32 -2.96 -9.91
CA ARG A 71 13.04 -3.27 -8.50
C ARG A 71 12.61 -4.70 -8.29
N ILE A 72 11.97 -5.32 -9.26
CA ILE A 72 11.47 -6.70 -9.21
C ILE A 72 12.54 -7.70 -8.76
N PRO A 73 13.74 -7.77 -9.38
CA PRO A 73 14.76 -8.71 -8.94
C PRO A 73 15.27 -8.44 -7.52
N ILE A 74 15.31 -7.17 -7.10
CA ILE A 74 15.71 -6.78 -5.74
C ILE A 74 14.66 -7.27 -4.73
N ALA A 75 13.37 -7.06 -5.02
CA ALA A 75 12.28 -7.53 -4.16
C ALA A 75 12.32 -9.06 -4.00
N LYS A 76 12.47 -9.81 -5.10
CA LYS A 76 12.61 -11.28 -5.07
C LYS A 76 13.79 -11.74 -4.22
N ALA A 77 14.94 -11.08 -4.38
CA ALA A 77 16.13 -11.37 -3.57
C ALA A 77 15.89 -11.10 -2.08
N ASN A 78 15.18 -10.02 -1.75
CA ASN A 78 14.81 -9.66 -0.39
C ASN A 78 13.84 -10.67 0.22
N PHE A 79 12.83 -11.14 -0.52
CA PHE A 79 11.93 -12.20 -0.06
C PHE A 79 12.66 -13.48 0.26
N LYS A 80 13.59 -13.90 -0.61
CA LYS A 80 14.43 -15.08 -0.40
C LYS A 80 15.34 -14.91 0.81
N ARG A 81 16.04 -13.77 0.93
CA ARG A 81 16.93 -13.45 2.06
C ARG A 81 16.19 -13.43 3.39
N ALA A 82 14.95 -12.95 3.41
CA ALA A 82 14.07 -12.96 4.57
C ALA A 82 13.41 -14.33 4.85
N GLY A 83 13.56 -15.33 3.98
CA GLY A 83 12.89 -16.63 4.09
C GLY A 83 11.37 -16.54 3.93
N LYS A 84 10.88 -15.55 3.14
CA LYS A 84 9.45 -15.26 2.95
C LYS A 84 8.93 -15.57 1.54
N GLN A 85 9.76 -16.17 0.68
CA GLN A 85 9.41 -16.45 -0.72
C GLN A 85 8.18 -17.35 -0.90
N GLU A 86 7.86 -18.20 0.08
CA GLU A 86 6.68 -19.05 0.06
C GLU A 86 5.42 -18.33 0.59
N GLN A 87 5.63 -17.25 1.35
CA GLN A 87 4.57 -16.47 1.96
C GLN A 87 4.16 -15.26 1.11
N ILE A 88 5.04 -14.81 0.21
CA ILE A 88 4.85 -13.61 -0.63
C ILE A 88 4.85 -14.01 -2.09
N THR A 89 3.77 -13.72 -2.80
CA THR A 89 3.67 -13.85 -4.26
C THR A 89 3.81 -12.48 -4.90
N LEU A 90 4.85 -12.28 -5.71
CA LEU A 90 5.04 -11.08 -6.52
C LEU A 90 4.41 -11.25 -7.90
N LEU A 91 3.49 -10.38 -8.24
CA LEU A 91 2.91 -10.25 -9.58
C LEU A 91 3.61 -9.10 -10.31
N GLU A 92 4.23 -9.43 -11.44
CA GLU A 92 5.01 -8.50 -12.24
C GLU A 92 4.14 -7.87 -13.32
N GLY A 93 3.94 -6.56 -13.27
CA GLY A 93 3.16 -5.83 -14.26
C GLY A 93 2.39 -4.65 -13.70
N ASP A 94 1.61 -4.01 -14.57
CA ASP A 94 0.81 -2.85 -14.20
C ASP A 94 -0.41 -3.27 -13.36
N ALA A 95 -0.61 -2.60 -12.25
CA ALA A 95 -1.74 -2.87 -11.37
C ALA A 95 -3.09 -2.61 -12.04
N THR A 96 -3.17 -1.70 -13.04
CA THR A 96 -4.41 -1.48 -13.82
C THR A 96 -4.83 -2.71 -14.62
N GLU A 97 -3.88 -3.54 -15.02
CA GLU A 97 -4.11 -4.77 -15.78
C GLU A 97 -4.27 -5.98 -14.86
N ILE A 98 -3.50 -6.02 -13.77
CA ILE A 98 -3.48 -7.17 -12.84
C ILE A 98 -4.71 -7.18 -11.93
N LEU A 99 -5.07 -6.04 -11.32
CA LEU A 99 -6.17 -5.98 -10.35
C LEU A 99 -7.49 -6.54 -10.89
N PRO A 100 -7.92 -6.25 -12.14
CA PRO A 100 -9.15 -6.82 -12.71
C PRO A 100 -9.14 -8.35 -12.84
N GLN A 101 -7.96 -8.96 -12.97
CA GLN A 101 -7.77 -10.40 -13.15
C GLN A 101 -7.65 -11.17 -11.83
N LEU A 102 -7.43 -10.48 -10.71
CA LEU A 102 -7.35 -11.12 -9.39
C LEU A 102 -8.72 -11.63 -8.97
N GLU A 103 -8.70 -12.84 -8.43
CA GLU A 103 -9.89 -13.50 -7.88
C GLU A 103 -9.80 -13.63 -6.34
N GLY A 104 -10.97 -13.87 -5.75
CA GLY A 104 -11.11 -14.01 -4.31
C GLY A 104 -11.10 -12.67 -3.58
N GLN A 105 -10.98 -12.74 -2.26
CA GLN A 105 -11.04 -11.58 -1.39
C GLN A 105 -9.82 -11.52 -0.47
N PHE A 106 -9.48 -10.30 -0.06
CA PHE A 106 -8.39 -10.02 0.87
C PHE A 106 -8.94 -9.43 2.17
N ASP A 107 -8.37 -9.85 3.30
CA ASP A 107 -8.72 -9.31 4.62
C ASP A 107 -8.12 -7.90 4.82
N MET A 108 -7.00 -7.62 4.14
CA MET A 108 -6.34 -6.33 4.16
C MET A 108 -5.79 -6.00 2.77
N ILE A 109 -5.93 -4.73 2.37
CA ILE A 109 -5.28 -4.17 1.17
C ILE A 109 -4.43 -2.98 1.59
N PHE A 110 -3.18 -2.99 1.17
CA PHE A 110 -2.23 -1.90 1.38
C PHE A 110 -1.87 -1.25 0.05
N MET A 111 -2.18 0.05 -0.09
CA MET A 111 -1.89 0.83 -1.30
C MET A 111 -0.74 1.79 -1.04
N ASP A 112 0.39 1.53 -1.68
CA ASP A 112 1.59 2.38 -1.70
C ASP A 112 2.17 2.43 -3.13
N ALA A 113 1.35 2.85 -4.08
CA ALA A 113 1.69 2.92 -5.49
C ALA A 113 1.72 4.37 -6.00
N ALA A 114 1.74 4.54 -7.33
CA ALA A 114 1.66 5.86 -7.94
C ALA A 114 0.34 6.57 -7.58
N LYS A 115 0.43 7.64 -6.81
CA LYS A 115 -0.70 8.36 -6.18
C LYS A 115 -1.80 8.78 -7.16
N GLY A 116 -1.43 9.15 -8.38
CA GLY A 116 -2.40 9.50 -9.43
C GLY A 116 -3.25 8.32 -9.94
N GLN A 117 -2.95 7.09 -9.51
CA GLN A 117 -3.68 5.89 -9.92
C GLN A 117 -4.64 5.36 -8.86
N TYR A 118 -4.59 5.84 -7.62
CA TYR A 118 -5.43 5.34 -6.52
C TYR A 118 -6.92 5.34 -6.86
N ILE A 119 -7.42 6.43 -7.44
CA ILE A 119 -8.82 6.53 -7.86
C ILE A 119 -9.18 5.50 -8.94
N ASN A 120 -8.26 5.19 -9.83
CA ASN A 120 -8.47 4.19 -10.88
C ASN A 120 -8.45 2.76 -10.33
N PHE A 121 -7.67 2.49 -9.28
CA PHE A 121 -7.62 1.18 -8.63
C PHE A 121 -8.83 0.93 -7.74
N MET A 122 -9.46 1.98 -7.24
CA MET A 122 -10.51 1.89 -6.20
C MET A 122 -11.65 0.90 -6.51
N PRO A 123 -12.25 0.85 -7.73
CA PRO A 123 -13.31 -0.11 -8.02
C PRO A 123 -12.88 -1.57 -7.83
N GLN A 124 -11.64 -1.90 -8.25
CA GLN A 124 -11.11 -3.25 -8.10
C GLN A 124 -10.69 -3.55 -6.66
N VAL A 125 -10.12 -2.55 -5.98
CA VAL A 125 -9.77 -2.66 -4.55
C VAL A 125 -11.02 -2.95 -3.72
N LEU A 126 -12.13 -2.22 -3.94
CA LEU A 126 -13.39 -2.47 -3.24
C LEU A 126 -13.96 -3.86 -3.55
N ARG A 127 -13.89 -4.31 -4.81
CA ARG A 127 -14.31 -5.67 -5.20
C ARG A 127 -13.50 -6.75 -4.48
N LEU A 128 -12.19 -6.55 -4.36
CA LEU A 128 -11.26 -7.49 -3.77
C LEU A 128 -11.23 -7.45 -2.24
N LEU A 129 -11.66 -6.33 -1.63
CA LEU A 129 -11.71 -6.17 -0.19
C LEU A 129 -12.92 -6.91 0.38
N LYS A 130 -12.67 -7.79 1.35
CA LYS A 130 -13.70 -8.52 2.08
C LYS A 130 -14.52 -7.59 2.97
N THR A 131 -15.80 -7.87 3.19
CA THR A 131 -16.59 -7.21 4.25
C THR A 131 -15.89 -7.41 5.61
N GLY A 132 -15.74 -6.33 6.38
CA GLY A 132 -14.92 -6.29 7.59
C GLY A 132 -13.41 -6.18 7.33
N GLY A 133 -12.98 -6.25 6.07
CA GLY A 133 -11.59 -6.06 5.67
C GLY A 133 -11.15 -4.59 5.75
N VAL A 134 -9.84 -4.38 5.78
CA VAL A 134 -9.24 -3.05 5.96
C VAL A 134 -8.42 -2.65 4.74
N LEU A 135 -8.72 -1.47 4.21
CA LEU A 135 -7.91 -0.78 3.20
C LEU A 135 -7.06 0.29 3.90
N VAL A 136 -5.76 0.23 3.67
CA VAL A 136 -4.81 1.28 4.09
C VAL A 136 -4.20 1.90 2.86
N SER A 137 -4.25 3.23 2.74
CA SER A 137 -3.59 3.94 1.63
C SER A 137 -2.56 4.90 2.20
N ASP A 138 -1.32 4.76 1.76
CA ASP A 138 -0.20 5.58 2.22
C ASP A 138 0.00 6.83 1.36
N ASN A 139 0.64 7.84 1.94
CA ASN A 139 1.04 9.10 1.30
C ASN A 139 -0.13 9.91 0.69
N VAL A 140 -1.29 9.91 1.32
CA VAL A 140 -2.50 10.55 0.78
C VAL A 140 -2.51 12.07 0.95
N LEU A 141 -1.73 12.64 1.89
CA LEU A 141 -1.68 14.10 2.13
C LEU A 141 -0.56 14.82 1.35
N GLN A 142 0.36 14.08 0.70
CA GLN A 142 1.40 14.63 -0.18
C GLN A 142 2.17 15.80 0.45
N ASP A 143 2.77 15.60 1.63
CA ASP A 143 3.50 16.63 2.39
C ASP A 143 2.64 17.89 2.69
N GLY A 144 1.32 17.76 2.68
CA GLY A 144 0.37 18.84 2.92
C GLY A 144 -0.24 19.49 1.67
N ASP A 145 0.27 19.19 0.47
CA ASP A 145 -0.26 19.75 -0.80
C ASP A 145 -1.78 19.56 -0.93
N ILE A 146 -2.33 18.45 -0.41
CA ILE A 146 -3.77 18.16 -0.52
C ILE A 146 -4.67 19.12 0.26
N ILE A 147 -4.16 19.71 1.35
CA ILE A 147 -4.90 20.69 2.16
C ILE A 147 -4.71 22.13 1.66
N GLU A 148 -3.73 22.34 0.79
CA GLU A 148 -3.45 23.65 0.21
C GLU A 148 -4.48 24.05 -0.85
N SER A 149 -4.53 25.37 -1.15
CA SER A 149 -5.34 25.86 -2.26
C SER A 149 -4.79 25.37 -3.60
N HIS A 150 -5.68 24.96 -4.52
CA HIS A 150 -5.31 24.54 -5.88
C HIS A 150 -4.38 25.54 -6.62
N TYR A 151 -4.43 26.82 -6.26
CA TYR A 151 -3.60 27.86 -6.87
C TYR A 151 -2.14 27.82 -6.38
N ILE A 152 -1.88 27.25 -5.21
CA ILE A 152 -0.54 27.14 -4.60
C ILE A 152 0.18 25.91 -5.13
N VAL A 153 -0.56 24.86 -5.50
CA VAL A 153 0.02 23.59 -5.99
C VAL A 153 0.74 23.81 -7.32
N GLU A 154 1.97 23.35 -7.41
CA GLU A 154 2.77 23.40 -8.63
C GLU A 154 2.02 22.77 -9.82
N ARG A 155 2.08 23.44 -11.00
CA ARG A 155 1.35 23.01 -12.21
C ARG A 155 1.54 21.54 -12.56
N ARG A 156 2.74 20.99 -12.37
CA ARG A 156 3.07 19.56 -12.64
C ARG A 156 2.33 18.60 -11.71
N ASN A 157 1.99 19.02 -10.49
CA ASN A 157 1.35 18.19 -9.47
C ASN A 157 -0.19 18.29 -9.47
N ARG A 158 -0.76 19.22 -10.23
CA ARG A 158 -2.22 19.51 -10.21
C ARG A 158 -3.09 18.30 -10.57
N THR A 159 -2.66 17.48 -11.52
CA THR A 159 -3.40 16.27 -11.90
C THR A 159 -3.40 15.26 -10.78
N ILE A 160 -2.25 15.02 -10.13
CA ILE A 160 -2.11 14.10 -9.00
C ILE A 160 -2.95 14.61 -7.83
N TYR A 161 -2.83 15.91 -7.51
CA TYR A 161 -3.62 16.60 -6.51
C TYR A 161 -5.13 16.41 -6.72
N LYS A 162 -5.64 16.68 -7.93
CA LYS A 162 -7.06 16.52 -8.26
C LYS A 162 -7.51 15.07 -8.05
N ARG A 163 -6.79 14.10 -8.61
CA ARG A 163 -7.12 12.67 -8.49
C ARG A 163 -7.07 12.17 -7.05
N MET A 164 -6.12 12.65 -6.25
CA MET A 164 -6.04 12.27 -4.84
C MET A 164 -7.21 12.86 -4.03
N ARG A 165 -7.63 14.09 -4.31
CA ARG A 165 -8.83 14.66 -3.69
C ARG A 165 -10.10 13.92 -4.09
N GLU A 166 -10.24 13.51 -5.35
CA GLU A 166 -11.32 12.64 -5.79
C GLU A 166 -11.30 11.31 -5.01
N TYR A 167 -10.14 10.69 -4.89
CA TYR A 167 -9.97 9.45 -4.13
C TYR A 167 -10.38 9.61 -2.66
N LEU A 168 -9.89 10.64 -1.98
CA LEU A 168 -10.26 10.93 -0.59
C LEU A 168 -11.76 11.22 -0.43
N TYR A 169 -12.34 11.93 -1.39
CA TYR A 169 -13.77 12.19 -1.40
C TYR A 169 -14.57 10.88 -1.49
N GLU A 170 -14.26 10.03 -2.46
CA GLU A 170 -14.92 8.73 -2.64
C GLU A 170 -14.77 7.84 -1.40
N LEU A 171 -13.57 7.75 -0.81
CA LEU A 171 -13.37 6.97 0.41
C LEU A 171 -14.22 7.46 1.60
N THR A 172 -14.37 8.78 1.74
CA THR A 172 -15.05 9.38 2.90
C THR A 172 -16.57 9.54 2.71
N HIS A 173 -17.08 9.39 1.49
CA HIS A 173 -18.50 9.52 1.15
C HIS A 173 -19.13 8.21 0.62
N SER A 174 -18.36 7.12 0.59
CA SER A 174 -18.87 5.81 0.21
C SER A 174 -19.76 5.23 1.30
N ASP A 175 -20.93 4.73 0.94
CA ASP A 175 -21.82 3.99 1.84
C ASP A 175 -21.28 2.58 2.19
N GLU A 176 -20.27 2.10 1.46
CA GLU A 176 -19.65 0.79 1.68
C GLU A 176 -18.47 0.84 2.65
N LEU A 177 -18.00 2.04 3.03
CA LEU A 177 -16.77 2.22 3.82
C LEU A 177 -16.98 3.09 5.05
N VAL A 178 -16.30 2.74 6.12
CA VAL A 178 -16.02 3.68 7.22
C VAL A 178 -14.56 4.06 7.14
N THR A 179 -14.26 5.34 6.91
CA THR A 179 -12.91 5.85 6.62
C THR A 179 -12.46 6.88 7.64
N ALA A 180 -11.22 6.73 8.09
CA ALA A 180 -10.49 7.75 8.84
C ALA A 180 -9.27 8.23 8.04
N VAL A 181 -9.06 9.55 8.01
CA VAL A 181 -7.84 10.18 7.49
C VAL A 181 -6.94 10.50 8.68
N MET A 182 -5.71 10.03 8.69
CA MET A 182 -4.79 10.17 9.81
C MET A 182 -3.45 10.79 9.38
N PRO A 183 -2.92 11.75 10.15
CA PRO A 183 -1.65 12.41 9.86
C PRO A 183 -0.44 11.56 10.32
N ILE A 184 -0.33 10.34 9.81
CA ILE A 184 0.80 9.43 10.04
C ILE A 184 1.72 9.51 8.83
N GLY A 185 3.01 9.83 9.04
CA GLY A 185 3.94 10.04 7.93
C GLY A 185 3.45 11.14 6.98
N ASP A 186 3.31 10.83 5.70
CA ASP A 186 2.75 11.72 4.67
C ASP A 186 1.21 11.62 4.56
N GLY A 187 0.57 11.24 5.64
CA GLY A 187 -0.87 11.03 5.73
C GLY A 187 -1.32 9.68 5.18
N ILE A 188 -2.21 9.04 5.93
CA ILE A 188 -2.81 7.76 5.53
C ILE A 188 -4.32 7.83 5.58
N THR A 189 -4.98 6.95 4.83
CA THR A 189 -6.37 6.60 5.09
C THR A 189 -6.45 5.17 5.59
N VAL A 190 -7.36 4.94 6.52
CA VAL A 190 -7.75 3.60 6.98
C VAL A 190 -9.24 3.48 6.80
N SER A 191 -9.65 2.54 5.97
CA SER A 191 -11.05 2.29 5.67
C SER A 191 -11.40 0.84 5.99
N THR A 192 -12.57 0.59 6.57
CA THR A 192 -13.13 -0.75 6.70
C THR A 192 -14.35 -0.89 5.83
N LYS A 193 -14.49 -2.04 5.16
CA LYS A 193 -15.65 -2.34 4.33
C LYS A 193 -16.79 -2.85 5.20
N LEU A 194 -17.97 -2.25 5.04
CA LEU A 194 -19.22 -2.60 5.74
C LEU A 194 -19.84 -3.90 5.25
#